data_2e483fa1010e008693e1d3663a8ed7a1
#
_entry.id   2e483fa1010e008693e1d3663a8ed7a1
#
_cell.length_a   1.000
_cell.length_b   1.000
_cell.length_c   1.000
_cell.angle_alpha   90.00
_cell.angle_beta   90.00
_cell.angle_gamma   90.00
#
_symmetry.space_group_name_H-M   'P 1'
#
loop_
_entity.id
_entity.type
_entity.pdbx_description
1 polymer ?
#
loop_
_entity_poly.entity_id
_entity_poly.type
_entity_poly.pdbx_seq_one_letter_code
_entity_poly.pdbx_strand_id
1 'polypeptide(L)'
;MRIKKVINNNILCVIDEKGCESIVTGRGLGFGRKVGQFVDAALVEKTYRMEDKAGQRRLRELVEQIPLDHLQLTEDLLARIQAAVRQPLNESLLITLADHISFAIRRKEQGIEFKNPLAGSILCYYPAEYQLGQQCLEQIRQTCGVALNPDEASFIALHIVNAELNTSMSEMYDITRLIDGVVEVVEYFYREQGRFDRDSLAFNRFVVHLRYFAQRLFQDKMMPDTEEEGDAAFRQMIAKSCARHYKCAQCVAEYVKNTWHKQLSQEELIYLTIHLKRVSGDLKTSEHR
;
A
#
# COMPACT_ATOMS: atom_id res chain seq x y z
N MET A 1 -14.48 32.19 -0.87
CA MET A 1 -14.80 30.98 -1.64
C MET A 1 -16.28 31.01 -2.00
N ARG A 2 -16.65 30.63 -3.23
CA ARG A 2 -18.04 30.60 -3.72
C ARG A 2 -18.51 29.16 -3.91
N ILE A 3 -19.73 28.85 -3.49
CA ILE A 3 -20.30 27.50 -3.59
C ILE A 3 -20.52 27.15 -5.07
N LYS A 4 -19.87 26.07 -5.53
CA LYS A 4 -20.08 25.46 -6.85
C LYS A 4 -21.15 24.37 -6.79
N LYS A 5 -21.16 23.58 -5.73
CA LYS A 5 -22.13 22.50 -5.49
C LYS A 5 -22.31 22.30 -3.99
N VAL A 6 -23.53 22.11 -3.55
CA VAL A 6 -23.85 21.61 -2.20
C VAL A 6 -23.86 20.09 -2.30
N ILE A 7 -22.94 19.42 -1.61
CA ILE A 7 -22.83 17.95 -1.62
C ILE A 7 -23.82 17.39 -0.60
N ASN A 8 -23.74 17.88 0.62
CA ASN A 8 -24.70 17.58 1.69
C ASN A 8 -24.73 18.73 2.72
N ASN A 9 -25.37 18.54 3.86
CA ASN A 9 -25.51 19.57 4.90
C ASN A 9 -24.16 20.00 5.54
N ASN A 10 -23.09 19.26 5.35
CA ASN A 10 -21.80 19.47 6.01
C ASN A 10 -20.64 19.65 5.02
N ILE A 11 -20.88 19.38 3.73
CA ILE A 11 -19.83 19.35 2.71
C ILE A 11 -20.24 20.16 1.49
N LEU A 12 -19.36 21.06 1.07
CA LEU A 12 -19.52 21.91 -0.10
C LEU A 12 -18.35 21.73 -1.06
N CYS A 13 -18.64 21.72 -2.37
CA CYS A 13 -17.64 22.00 -3.38
C CYS A 13 -17.61 23.52 -3.62
N VAL A 14 -16.46 24.12 -3.51
CA VAL A 14 -16.27 25.59 -3.62
C VAL A 14 -15.24 25.91 -4.68
N ILE A 15 -15.27 27.14 -5.17
CA ILE A 15 -14.25 27.71 -6.04
C ILE A 15 -13.63 28.90 -5.30
N ASP A 16 -12.29 28.96 -5.25
CA ASP A 16 -11.58 30.10 -4.72
C ASP A 16 -11.46 31.25 -5.74
N GLU A 17 -10.85 32.36 -5.34
CA GLU A 17 -10.67 33.55 -6.19
C GLU A 17 -9.75 33.29 -7.40
N LYS A 18 -8.95 32.22 -7.35
CA LYS A 18 -8.06 31.80 -8.45
C LYS A 18 -8.71 30.79 -9.39
N GLY A 19 -10.00 30.44 -9.16
CA GLY A 19 -10.72 29.46 -9.96
C GLY A 19 -10.41 28.00 -9.60
N CYS A 20 -9.67 27.74 -8.52
CA CYS A 20 -9.37 26.39 -8.07
C CYS A 20 -10.55 25.82 -7.29
N GLU A 21 -10.91 24.57 -7.66
CA GLU A 21 -11.96 23.84 -6.93
C GLU A 21 -11.39 23.21 -5.66
N SER A 22 -12.16 23.27 -4.59
CA SER A 22 -11.83 22.65 -3.31
C SER A 22 -13.10 22.06 -2.70
N ILE A 23 -12.95 21.02 -1.90
CA ILE A 23 -14.01 20.54 -1.02
C ILE A 23 -13.75 21.10 0.36
N VAL A 24 -14.80 21.68 0.95
CA VAL A 24 -14.75 22.20 2.32
C VAL A 24 -15.78 21.45 3.16
N THR A 25 -15.38 21.14 4.40
CA THR A 25 -16.22 20.44 5.37
C THR A 25 -16.43 21.32 6.61
N GLY A 26 -17.56 21.11 7.28
CA GLY A 26 -17.90 21.80 8.53
C GLY A 26 -19.34 21.51 8.94
N ARG A 27 -19.61 21.44 10.23
CA ARG A 27 -20.96 21.15 10.74
C ARG A 27 -21.97 22.19 10.28
N GLY A 28 -23.01 21.73 9.57
CA GLY A 28 -24.08 22.60 9.08
C GLY A 28 -23.65 23.57 7.97
N LEU A 29 -22.43 23.47 7.46
CA LEU A 29 -21.84 24.36 6.46
C LEU A 29 -22.69 24.49 5.20
N GLY A 30 -23.33 23.36 4.77
CA GLY A 30 -24.17 23.28 3.59
C GLY A 30 -25.67 23.45 3.87
N PHE A 31 -26.07 23.53 5.14
CA PHE A 31 -27.48 23.56 5.49
C PHE A 31 -28.15 24.85 5.00
N GLY A 32 -29.20 24.71 4.19
CA GLY A 32 -29.92 25.83 3.61
C GLY A 32 -29.13 26.66 2.57
N ARG A 33 -27.93 26.24 2.21
CA ARG A 33 -27.07 26.97 1.25
C ARG A 33 -27.41 26.62 -0.20
N LYS A 34 -27.15 27.59 -1.09
CA LYS A 34 -27.40 27.45 -2.53
C LYS A 34 -26.10 27.68 -3.32
N VAL A 35 -26.03 27.09 -4.50
CA VAL A 35 -24.96 27.33 -5.48
C VAL A 35 -24.83 28.83 -5.76
N GLY A 36 -23.61 29.34 -5.83
CA GLY A 36 -23.29 30.74 -6.07
C GLY A 36 -23.15 31.61 -4.82
N GLN A 37 -23.60 31.16 -3.65
CA GLN A 37 -23.41 31.88 -2.39
C GLN A 37 -21.96 31.81 -1.92
N PHE A 38 -21.55 32.75 -1.08
CA PHE A 38 -20.25 32.71 -0.41
C PHE A 38 -20.31 31.79 0.81
N VAL A 39 -19.21 31.07 1.01
CA VAL A 39 -19.01 30.22 2.18
C VAL A 39 -18.56 31.11 3.34
N ASP A 40 -19.18 30.92 4.50
CA ASP A 40 -18.68 31.50 5.74
C ASP A 40 -17.42 30.76 6.19
N ALA A 41 -16.29 31.45 6.13
CA ALA A 41 -14.99 30.88 6.48
C ALA A 41 -14.91 30.39 7.94
N ALA A 42 -15.72 30.98 8.82
CA ALA A 42 -15.76 30.60 10.24
C ALA A 42 -16.40 29.24 10.47
N LEU A 43 -17.21 28.75 9.53
CA LEU A 43 -17.85 27.43 9.58
C LEU A 43 -17.04 26.35 8.85
N VAL A 44 -15.95 26.72 8.18
CA VAL A 44 -15.07 25.78 7.49
C VAL A 44 -14.11 25.17 8.50
N GLU A 45 -14.29 23.88 8.78
CA GLU A 45 -13.39 23.11 9.64
C GLU A 45 -12.16 22.68 8.85
N LYS A 46 -12.36 22.20 7.59
CA LYS A 46 -11.25 21.73 6.72
C LYS A 46 -11.48 22.04 5.25
N THR A 47 -10.37 22.13 4.51
CA THR A 47 -10.35 22.37 3.07
C THR A 47 -9.46 21.32 2.40
N TYR A 48 -10.03 20.56 1.46
CA TYR A 48 -9.32 19.55 0.65
C TYR A 48 -9.09 20.10 -0.75
N ARG A 49 -7.82 20.18 -1.14
CA ARG A 49 -7.41 20.59 -2.48
C ARG A 49 -6.74 19.40 -3.15
N MET A 50 -7.14 19.12 -4.37
CA MET A 50 -6.44 18.20 -5.25
C MET A 50 -5.89 18.95 -6.44
N GLU A 51 -4.64 18.68 -6.80
CA GLU A 51 -3.96 19.38 -7.89
C GLU A 51 -4.46 18.93 -9.26
N ASP A 52 -4.93 17.68 -9.39
CA ASP A 52 -5.40 17.14 -10.65
C ASP A 52 -6.93 17.13 -10.78
N LYS A 53 -7.45 17.32 -12.01
CA LYS A 53 -8.89 17.34 -12.29
C LYS A 53 -9.56 15.97 -12.11
N ALA A 54 -8.80 14.87 -12.28
CA ALA A 54 -9.33 13.50 -12.13
C ALA A 54 -9.54 13.18 -10.65
N GLY A 55 -8.59 13.55 -9.79
CA GLY A 55 -8.71 13.42 -8.34
C GLY A 55 -9.83 14.28 -7.77
N GLN A 56 -9.99 15.51 -8.26
CA GLN A 56 -11.12 16.39 -7.87
C GLN A 56 -12.48 15.77 -8.17
N ARG A 57 -12.62 15.14 -9.34
CA ARG A 57 -13.87 14.47 -9.72
C ARG A 57 -14.13 13.24 -8.85
N ARG A 58 -13.13 12.38 -8.64
CA ARG A 58 -13.23 11.22 -7.74
C ARG A 58 -13.55 11.63 -6.31
N LEU A 59 -12.86 12.63 -5.78
CA LEU A 59 -13.12 13.15 -4.44
C LEU A 59 -14.59 13.56 -4.29
N ARG A 60 -15.12 14.28 -5.28
CA ARG A 60 -16.52 14.73 -5.27
C ARG A 60 -17.51 13.57 -5.26
N GLU A 61 -17.32 12.59 -6.13
CA GLU A 61 -18.19 11.41 -6.25
C GLU A 61 -18.17 10.57 -4.96
N LEU A 62 -17.01 10.41 -4.33
CA LEU A 62 -16.84 9.64 -3.11
C LEU A 62 -17.42 10.36 -1.89
N VAL A 63 -17.14 11.65 -1.74
CA VAL A 63 -17.63 12.45 -0.60
C VAL A 63 -19.19 12.55 -0.61
N GLU A 64 -19.84 12.41 -1.77
CA GLU A 64 -21.30 12.32 -1.86
C GLU A 64 -21.85 11.04 -1.19
N GLN A 65 -21.05 9.98 -1.10
CA GLN A 65 -21.46 8.66 -0.61
C GLN A 65 -20.93 8.33 0.79
N ILE A 66 -19.90 9.05 1.26
CA ILE A 66 -19.26 8.81 2.56
C ILE A 66 -19.91 9.71 3.62
N PRO A 67 -20.40 9.16 4.74
CA PRO A 67 -20.86 9.96 5.88
C PRO A 67 -19.74 10.85 6.42
N LEU A 68 -20.10 12.07 6.85
CA LEU A 68 -19.12 13.02 7.41
C LEU A 68 -18.35 12.42 8.60
N ASP A 69 -19.06 11.70 9.48
CA ASP A 69 -18.45 11.08 10.66
C ASP A 69 -17.38 10.03 10.29
N HIS A 70 -17.58 9.31 9.17
CA HIS A 70 -16.55 8.38 8.66
C HIS A 70 -15.36 9.11 8.06
N LEU A 71 -15.57 10.26 7.43
CA LEU A 71 -14.49 11.08 6.90
C LEU A 71 -13.65 11.66 8.04
N GLN A 72 -14.29 12.23 9.08
CA GLN A 72 -13.62 12.76 10.27
C GLN A 72 -12.84 11.67 11.02
N LEU A 73 -13.44 10.49 11.21
CA LEU A 73 -12.76 9.34 11.77
C LEU A 73 -11.51 8.98 10.96
N THR A 74 -11.63 8.93 9.63
CA THR A 74 -10.49 8.60 8.76
C THR A 74 -9.36 9.62 8.87
N GLU A 75 -9.67 10.89 9.04
CA GLU A 75 -8.67 11.93 9.28
C GLU A 75 -7.90 11.71 10.59
N ASP A 76 -8.61 11.35 11.66
CA ASP A 76 -7.98 11.04 12.95
C ASP A 76 -7.07 9.80 12.84
N LEU A 77 -7.52 8.79 12.08
CA LEU A 77 -6.71 7.61 11.77
C LEU A 77 -5.47 7.98 10.98
N LEU A 78 -5.61 8.82 9.95
CA LEU A 78 -4.49 9.27 9.13
C LEU A 78 -3.45 10.06 9.92
N ALA A 79 -3.87 10.92 10.84
CA ALA A 79 -2.95 11.65 11.70
C ALA A 79 -2.07 10.69 12.52
N ARG A 80 -2.65 9.61 13.04
CA ARG A 80 -1.91 8.56 13.76
C ARG A 80 -0.98 7.76 12.85
N ILE A 81 -1.47 7.34 11.67
CA ILE A 81 -0.69 6.60 10.69
C ILE A 81 0.53 7.45 10.28
N GLN A 82 0.32 8.72 9.91
CA GLN A 82 1.40 9.61 9.48
C GLN A 82 2.44 9.84 10.58
N ALA A 83 2.04 9.86 11.86
CA ALA A 83 2.98 9.98 12.98
C ALA A 83 3.83 8.71 13.19
N ALA A 84 3.35 7.55 12.74
CA ALA A 84 4.03 6.27 12.91
C ALA A 84 4.92 5.89 11.71
N VAL A 85 4.55 6.34 10.50
CA VAL A 85 5.33 6.04 9.29
C VAL A 85 6.38 7.12 9.03
N ARG A 86 7.51 6.72 8.45
CA ARG A 86 8.64 7.64 8.19
C ARG A 86 8.50 8.40 6.87
N GLN A 87 7.77 7.85 5.93
CA GLN A 87 7.62 8.42 4.59
C GLN A 87 6.34 9.26 4.50
N PRO A 88 6.32 10.32 3.69
CA PRO A 88 5.10 11.05 3.41
C PRO A 88 4.10 10.13 2.70
N LEU A 89 2.87 10.11 3.19
CA LEU A 89 1.78 9.35 2.59
C LEU A 89 1.16 10.14 1.43
N ASN A 90 0.77 9.44 0.39
CA ASN A 90 0.05 10.04 -0.73
C ASN A 90 -1.29 10.62 -0.25
N GLU A 91 -1.61 11.84 -0.68
CA GLU A 91 -2.84 12.55 -0.30
C GLU A 91 -4.14 11.81 -0.66
N SER A 92 -4.08 10.91 -1.65
CA SER A 92 -5.23 10.08 -2.02
C SER A 92 -5.63 9.07 -0.93
N LEU A 93 -4.77 8.81 0.06
CA LEU A 93 -5.04 7.85 1.14
C LEU A 93 -6.28 8.21 1.94
N LEU A 94 -6.52 9.49 2.22
CA LEU A 94 -7.73 9.94 2.91
C LEU A 94 -9.00 9.40 2.22
N ILE A 95 -9.05 9.57 0.92
CA ILE A 95 -10.25 9.23 0.13
C ILE A 95 -10.40 7.72 0.02
N THR A 96 -9.32 7.03 -0.34
CA THR A 96 -9.35 5.58 -0.56
C THR A 96 -9.60 4.82 0.73
N LEU A 97 -9.06 5.29 1.85
CA LEU A 97 -9.27 4.69 3.16
C LEU A 97 -10.66 5.01 3.72
N ALA A 98 -11.17 6.24 3.56
CA ALA A 98 -12.51 6.61 3.98
C ALA A 98 -13.59 5.82 3.22
N ASP A 99 -13.41 5.63 1.91
CA ASP A 99 -14.29 4.79 1.10
C ASP A 99 -14.27 3.33 1.58
N HIS A 100 -13.08 2.77 1.79
CA HIS A 100 -12.92 1.41 2.30
C HIS A 100 -13.59 1.23 3.68
N ILE A 101 -13.33 2.13 4.63
CA ILE A 101 -13.91 2.07 5.98
C ILE A 101 -15.43 2.18 5.93
N SER A 102 -15.96 3.14 5.17
CA SER A 102 -17.41 3.31 5.02
C SER A 102 -18.07 2.08 4.40
N PHE A 103 -17.40 1.47 3.42
CA PHE A 103 -17.88 0.25 2.79
C PHE A 103 -17.80 -0.95 3.73
N ALA A 104 -16.73 -1.08 4.52
CA ALA A 104 -16.57 -2.15 5.50
C ALA A 104 -17.62 -2.07 6.62
N ILE A 105 -17.91 -0.86 7.13
CA ILE A 105 -18.97 -0.64 8.13
C ILE A 105 -20.33 -1.04 7.56
N ARG A 106 -20.70 -0.55 6.37
CA ARG A 106 -21.98 -0.91 5.72
C ARG A 106 -22.12 -2.40 5.48
N ARG A 107 -21.06 -3.10 5.07
CA ARG A 107 -21.08 -4.56 4.90
C ARG A 107 -21.32 -5.27 6.23
N LYS A 108 -20.64 -4.84 7.29
CA LYS A 108 -20.81 -5.42 8.62
C LYS A 108 -22.22 -5.27 9.13
N GLU A 109 -22.85 -4.12 8.93
CA GLU A 109 -24.27 -3.87 9.27
C GLU A 109 -25.22 -4.79 8.49
N GLN A 110 -24.85 -5.16 7.25
CA GLN A 110 -25.60 -6.10 6.42
C GLN A 110 -25.27 -7.57 6.71
N GLY A 111 -24.39 -7.86 7.68
CA GLY A 111 -23.96 -9.22 8.01
C GLY A 111 -23.02 -9.85 6.96
N ILE A 112 -22.44 -9.05 6.07
CA ILE A 112 -21.54 -9.52 5.02
C ILE A 112 -20.09 -9.37 5.51
N GLU A 113 -19.36 -10.48 5.55
CA GLU A 113 -17.94 -10.49 5.90
C GLU A 113 -17.10 -10.99 4.74
N PHE A 114 -15.97 -10.31 4.48
CA PHE A 114 -14.97 -10.78 3.54
C PHE A 114 -13.72 -11.23 4.29
N LYS A 115 -13.13 -12.33 3.80
CA LYS A 115 -11.80 -12.77 4.21
C LYS A 115 -10.78 -12.26 3.21
N ASN A 116 -9.64 -11.81 3.69
CA ASN A 116 -8.54 -11.47 2.83
C ASN A 116 -7.64 -12.71 2.62
N PRO A 117 -7.60 -13.31 1.42
CA PRO A 117 -6.77 -14.48 1.18
C PRO A 117 -5.27 -14.21 1.37
N LEU A 118 -4.86 -12.95 1.33
CA LEU A 118 -3.47 -12.52 1.54
C LEU A 118 -3.18 -12.04 2.97
N ALA A 119 -4.13 -12.18 3.93
CA ALA A 119 -3.95 -11.66 5.29
C ALA A 119 -2.67 -12.19 5.96
N GLY A 120 -2.36 -13.48 5.80
CA GLY A 120 -1.13 -14.09 6.32
C GLY A 120 0.13 -13.51 5.69
N SER A 121 0.14 -13.34 4.37
CA SER A 121 1.26 -12.75 3.63
C SER A 121 1.45 -11.28 4.01
N ILE A 122 0.35 -10.54 4.16
CA ILE A 122 0.38 -9.12 4.57
C ILE A 122 0.94 -8.98 5.99
N LEU A 123 0.49 -9.81 6.93
CA LEU A 123 1.05 -9.83 8.28
C LEU A 123 2.55 -10.11 8.28
N CYS A 124 3.00 -11.04 7.43
CA CYS A 124 4.42 -11.41 7.32
C CYS A 124 5.27 -10.31 6.66
N TYR A 125 4.75 -9.68 5.59
CA TYR A 125 5.56 -8.77 4.76
C TYR A 125 5.42 -7.29 5.14
N TYR A 126 4.34 -6.92 5.84
CA TYR A 126 4.00 -5.57 6.25
C TYR A 126 3.58 -5.50 7.73
N PRO A 127 4.40 -6.07 8.67
CA PRO A 127 3.98 -6.22 10.06
C PRO A 127 3.68 -4.88 10.75
N ALA A 128 4.42 -3.82 10.42
CA ALA A 128 4.21 -2.49 11.00
C ALA A 128 2.89 -1.88 10.54
N GLU A 129 2.62 -1.94 9.23
CA GLU A 129 1.40 -1.42 8.62
C GLU A 129 0.17 -2.26 9.04
N TYR A 130 0.35 -3.58 9.22
CA TYR A 130 -0.70 -4.45 9.76
C TYR A 130 -1.04 -4.10 11.20
N GLN A 131 -0.04 -3.81 12.05
CA GLN A 131 -0.27 -3.34 13.42
C GLN A 131 -1.01 -2.01 13.46
N LEU A 132 -0.69 -1.08 12.55
CA LEU A 132 -1.45 0.17 12.39
C LEU A 132 -2.89 -0.13 11.95
N GLY A 133 -3.11 -1.08 11.05
CA GLY A 133 -4.44 -1.56 10.66
C GLY A 133 -5.25 -2.06 11.85
N GLN A 134 -4.64 -2.87 12.75
CA GLN A 134 -5.29 -3.33 13.98
C GLN A 134 -5.68 -2.16 14.92
N GLN A 135 -4.81 -1.16 15.07
CA GLN A 135 -5.11 0.03 15.86
C GLN A 135 -6.26 0.83 15.25
N CYS A 136 -6.33 0.90 13.92
CA CYS A 136 -7.47 1.52 13.21
C CYS A 136 -8.78 0.79 13.50
N LEU A 137 -8.80 -0.56 13.49
CA LEU A 137 -10.00 -1.33 13.82
C LEU A 137 -10.50 -1.05 15.22
N GLU A 138 -9.59 -0.95 16.19
CA GLU A 138 -9.97 -0.64 17.57
C GLU A 138 -10.55 0.78 17.69
N GLN A 139 -9.98 1.76 16.99
CA GLN A 139 -10.53 3.12 16.99
C GLN A 139 -11.89 3.20 16.29
N ILE A 140 -12.08 2.48 15.17
CA ILE A 140 -13.38 2.36 14.48
C ILE A 140 -14.42 1.79 15.45
N ARG A 141 -14.08 0.72 16.19
CA ARG A 141 -14.95 0.12 17.19
C ARG A 141 -15.35 1.11 18.30
N GLN A 142 -14.39 1.90 18.79
CA GLN A 142 -14.63 2.89 19.84
C GLN A 142 -15.50 4.06 19.37
N THR A 143 -15.29 4.51 18.11
CA THR A 143 -15.97 5.72 17.59
C THR A 143 -17.34 5.38 16.99
N CYS A 144 -17.44 4.30 16.21
CA CYS A 144 -18.67 3.92 15.49
C CYS A 144 -19.48 2.82 16.20
N GLY A 145 -18.93 2.17 17.25
CA GLY A 145 -19.58 1.03 17.91
C GLY A 145 -19.60 -0.26 17.07
N VAL A 146 -18.91 -0.27 15.91
CA VAL A 146 -18.91 -1.40 14.96
C VAL A 146 -17.61 -2.19 15.07
N ALA A 147 -17.71 -3.46 15.46
CA ALA A 147 -16.58 -4.39 15.46
C ALA A 147 -16.42 -5.01 14.05
N LEU A 148 -15.47 -4.50 13.28
CA LEU A 148 -15.15 -5.05 11.97
C LEU A 148 -14.44 -6.40 12.07
N ASN A 149 -14.41 -7.16 10.96
CA ASN A 149 -13.67 -8.40 10.87
C ASN A 149 -12.16 -8.13 11.04
N PRO A 150 -11.40 -8.96 11.80
CA PRO A 150 -9.94 -8.81 11.95
C PRO A 150 -9.17 -8.74 10.64
N ASP A 151 -9.65 -9.40 9.58
CA ASP A 151 -9.02 -9.33 8.24
C ASP A 151 -9.03 -7.92 7.63
N GLU A 152 -9.90 -7.02 8.10
CA GLU A 152 -9.91 -5.62 7.67
C GLU A 152 -8.61 -4.87 8.03
N ALA A 153 -7.88 -5.34 9.06
CA ALA A 153 -6.55 -4.82 9.37
C ALA A 153 -5.58 -5.00 8.20
N SER A 154 -5.68 -6.11 7.49
CA SER A 154 -4.85 -6.39 6.32
C SER A 154 -5.21 -5.52 5.12
N PHE A 155 -6.49 -5.21 4.91
CA PHE A 155 -6.90 -4.27 3.86
C PHE A 155 -6.42 -2.85 4.17
N ILE A 156 -6.57 -2.40 5.43
CA ILE A 156 -6.06 -1.09 5.88
C ILE A 156 -4.53 -1.03 5.71
N ALA A 157 -3.80 -2.08 6.08
CA ALA A 157 -2.36 -2.17 5.88
C ALA A 157 -1.97 -1.98 4.40
N LEU A 158 -2.68 -2.62 3.47
CA LEU A 158 -2.44 -2.44 2.04
C LEU A 158 -2.72 -1.00 1.57
N HIS A 159 -3.72 -0.32 2.11
CA HIS A 159 -3.95 1.10 1.82
C HIS A 159 -2.77 1.96 2.28
N ILE A 160 -2.20 1.68 3.46
CA ILE A 160 -1.03 2.38 3.99
C ILE A 160 0.18 2.16 3.08
N VAL A 161 0.52 0.88 2.79
CA VAL A 161 1.65 0.53 1.90
C VAL A 161 1.49 1.13 0.52
N ASN A 162 0.27 1.11 -0.03
CA ASN A 162 -0.04 1.75 -1.30
C ASN A 162 0.28 3.25 -1.31
N ALA A 163 -0.06 3.94 -0.22
CA ALA A 163 0.23 5.37 -0.07
C ALA A 163 1.73 5.66 0.11
N GLU A 164 2.48 4.76 0.76
CA GLU A 164 3.94 4.86 0.91
C GLU A 164 4.68 4.62 -0.41
N LEU A 165 4.22 3.67 -1.23
CA LEU A 165 4.84 3.30 -2.50
C LEU A 165 4.31 4.10 -3.69
N ASN A 166 3.28 4.93 -3.49
CA ASN A 166 2.60 5.68 -4.54
C ASN A 166 2.18 4.79 -5.73
N THR A 167 1.53 3.66 -5.42
CA THR A 167 1.02 2.67 -6.37
C THR A 167 -0.51 2.68 -6.43
N SER A 168 -1.13 1.75 -7.14
CA SER A 168 -2.57 1.50 -7.10
C SER A 168 -2.90 0.30 -6.20
N MET A 169 -4.15 0.21 -5.69
CA MET A 169 -4.56 -0.96 -4.89
C MET A 169 -4.46 -2.27 -5.66
N SER A 170 -4.75 -2.26 -6.97
CA SER A 170 -4.58 -3.43 -7.83
C SER A 170 -3.13 -3.88 -7.89
N GLU A 171 -2.21 -2.92 -8.11
CA GLU A 171 -0.77 -3.20 -8.11
C GLU A 171 -0.28 -3.72 -6.76
N MET A 172 -0.84 -3.22 -5.64
CA MET A 172 -0.46 -3.71 -4.31
C MET A 172 -0.80 -5.19 -4.10
N TYR A 173 -1.96 -5.64 -4.59
CA TYR A 173 -2.30 -7.06 -4.59
C TYR A 173 -1.32 -7.88 -5.43
N ASP A 174 -0.98 -7.41 -6.63
CA ASP A 174 -0.05 -8.08 -7.52
C ASP A 174 1.38 -8.08 -6.94
N ILE A 175 1.83 -6.98 -6.34
CA ILE A 175 3.11 -6.89 -5.63
C ILE A 175 3.15 -7.93 -4.50
N THR A 176 2.11 -8.00 -3.67
CA THR A 176 2.06 -8.94 -2.53
C THR A 176 2.08 -10.39 -3.02
N ARG A 177 1.31 -10.72 -4.05
CA ARG A 177 1.29 -12.06 -4.67
C ARG A 177 2.63 -12.42 -5.31
N LEU A 178 3.29 -11.46 -5.95
CA LEU A 178 4.62 -11.68 -6.52
C LEU A 178 5.63 -11.99 -5.42
N ILE A 179 5.64 -11.21 -4.33
CA ILE A 179 6.53 -11.44 -3.18
C ILE A 179 6.29 -12.85 -2.61
N ASP A 180 5.03 -13.22 -2.41
CA ASP A 180 4.63 -14.53 -1.88
C ASP A 180 5.19 -15.66 -2.74
N GLY A 181 4.95 -15.62 -4.05
CA GLY A 181 5.46 -16.63 -4.96
C GLY A 181 6.99 -16.66 -5.10
N VAL A 182 7.65 -15.49 -5.03
CA VAL A 182 9.12 -15.43 -5.01
C VAL A 182 9.67 -16.06 -3.73
N VAL A 183 9.06 -15.79 -2.58
CA VAL A 183 9.44 -16.41 -1.29
C VAL A 183 9.25 -17.92 -1.36
N GLU A 184 8.13 -18.42 -1.91
CA GLU A 184 7.90 -19.85 -2.11
C GLU A 184 8.99 -20.51 -2.99
N VAL A 185 9.34 -19.87 -4.12
CA VAL A 185 10.42 -20.36 -4.99
C VAL A 185 11.75 -20.43 -4.24
N VAL A 186 12.07 -19.40 -3.46
CA VAL A 186 13.31 -19.34 -2.68
C VAL A 186 13.31 -20.39 -1.57
N GLU A 187 12.24 -20.51 -0.79
CA GLU A 187 12.11 -21.54 0.26
C GLU A 187 12.22 -22.94 -0.31
N TYR A 188 11.58 -23.21 -1.44
CA TYR A 188 11.68 -24.48 -2.13
C TYR A 188 13.11 -24.79 -2.62
N PHE A 189 13.80 -23.78 -3.16
CA PHE A 189 15.19 -23.95 -3.62
C PHE A 189 16.15 -24.30 -2.50
N TYR A 190 15.96 -23.71 -1.32
CA TYR A 190 16.84 -23.91 -0.15
C TYR A 190 16.33 -25.00 0.83
N ARG A 191 15.23 -25.67 0.57
CA ARG A 191 14.56 -26.61 1.50
C ARG A 191 15.46 -27.67 2.13
N GLU A 192 16.49 -28.13 1.40
CA GLU A 192 17.43 -29.14 1.89
C GLU A 192 18.50 -28.58 2.83
N GLN A 193 18.65 -27.26 2.91
CA GLN A 193 19.65 -26.60 3.75
C GLN A 193 19.07 -26.09 5.06
N GLY A 194 17.77 -25.96 5.13
CA GLY A 194 17.08 -25.46 6.30
C GLY A 194 15.85 -24.64 5.95
N ARG A 195 15.32 -23.96 6.96
CA ARG A 195 14.17 -23.07 6.83
C ARG A 195 14.60 -21.65 7.13
N PHE A 196 13.97 -20.72 6.43
CA PHE A 196 14.12 -19.30 6.74
C PHE A 196 13.38 -18.97 8.04
N ASP A 197 14.04 -18.21 8.91
CA ASP A 197 13.38 -17.57 10.04
C ASP A 197 12.72 -16.29 9.54
N ARG A 198 11.39 -16.35 9.38
CA ARG A 198 10.62 -15.22 8.86
C ARG A 198 10.60 -14.01 9.80
N ASP A 199 10.94 -14.19 11.07
CA ASP A 199 11.05 -13.12 12.06
C ASP A 199 12.46 -12.51 12.11
N SER A 200 13.44 -13.09 11.38
CA SER A 200 14.81 -12.62 11.37
C SER A 200 14.96 -11.26 10.66
N LEU A 201 15.94 -10.49 11.09
CA LEU A 201 16.29 -9.20 10.46
C LEU A 201 16.70 -9.40 8.99
N ALA A 202 17.38 -10.52 8.67
CA ALA A 202 17.79 -10.80 7.30
C ALA A 202 16.60 -11.09 6.39
N PHE A 203 15.62 -11.86 6.86
CA PHE A 203 14.38 -12.11 6.11
C PHE A 203 13.58 -10.83 5.92
N ASN A 204 13.38 -10.03 6.96
CA ASN A 204 12.68 -8.76 6.88
C ASN A 204 13.34 -7.81 5.87
N ARG A 205 14.67 -7.72 5.86
CA ARG A 205 15.41 -6.94 4.85
C ARG A 205 15.22 -7.50 3.43
N PHE A 206 15.23 -8.82 3.29
CA PHE A 206 14.98 -9.45 2.00
C PHE A 206 13.60 -9.10 1.46
N VAL A 207 12.55 -9.17 2.29
CA VAL A 207 11.19 -8.77 1.92
C VAL A 207 11.13 -7.30 1.49
N VAL A 208 11.79 -6.39 2.21
CA VAL A 208 11.87 -4.97 1.80
C VAL A 208 12.48 -4.83 0.41
N HIS A 209 13.55 -5.58 0.11
CA HIS A 209 14.16 -5.56 -1.22
C HIS A 209 13.25 -6.16 -2.29
N LEU A 210 12.48 -7.20 -1.97
CA LEU A 210 11.47 -7.76 -2.87
C LEU A 210 10.32 -6.77 -3.15
N ARG A 211 9.91 -5.96 -2.16
CA ARG A 211 8.91 -4.89 -2.38
C ARG A 211 9.36 -3.91 -3.45
N TYR A 212 10.60 -3.39 -3.35
CA TYR A 212 11.15 -2.47 -4.35
C TYR A 212 11.37 -3.13 -5.72
N PHE A 213 11.83 -4.38 -5.73
CA PHE A 213 11.92 -5.18 -6.96
C PHE A 213 10.56 -5.33 -7.64
N ALA A 214 9.52 -5.74 -6.90
CA ALA A 214 8.18 -5.91 -7.41
C ALA A 214 7.60 -4.58 -7.93
N GLN A 215 7.82 -3.49 -7.20
CA GLN A 215 7.39 -2.15 -7.63
C GLN A 215 8.04 -1.77 -8.98
N ARG A 216 9.36 -1.94 -9.13
CA ARG A 216 10.04 -1.67 -10.41
C ARG A 216 9.51 -2.54 -11.54
N LEU A 217 9.25 -3.81 -11.24
CA LEU A 217 8.72 -4.76 -12.23
C LEU A 217 7.34 -4.33 -12.76
N PHE A 218 6.40 -3.95 -11.88
CA PHE A 218 5.05 -3.55 -12.28
C PHE A 218 4.99 -2.14 -12.89
N GLN A 219 5.89 -1.26 -12.51
CA GLN A 219 6.00 0.09 -13.09
C GLN A 219 6.83 0.15 -14.38
N ASP A 220 7.32 -0.99 -14.88
CA ASP A 220 8.23 -1.09 -16.05
C ASP A 220 9.48 -0.20 -15.89
N LYS A 221 9.97 -0.08 -14.63
CA LYS A 221 11.16 0.70 -14.25
C LYS A 221 12.29 -0.20 -13.75
N MET A 222 12.43 -1.38 -14.33
CA MET A 222 13.53 -2.28 -13.99
C MET A 222 14.90 -1.60 -14.22
N MET A 223 15.88 -2.02 -13.44
CA MET A 223 17.24 -1.56 -13.63
C MET A 223 17.69 -1.91 -15.06
N PRO A 224 18.17 -0.93 -15.86
CA PRO A 224 18.60 -1.19 -17.22
C PRO A 224 19.88 -2.01 -17.22
N ASP A 225 20.04 -2.87 -18.22
CA ASP A 225 21.31 -3.53 -18.47
C ASP A 225 22.33 -2.49 -18.97
N THR A 226 23.48 -2.43 -18.31
CA THR A 226 24.58 -1.56 -18.70
C THR A 226 25.55 -2.32 -19.61
N GLU A 227 26.04 -1.66 -20.66
CA GLU A 227 27.00 -2.24 -21.63
C GLU A 227 28.45 -1.92 -21.25
N GLU A 228 28.73 -1.22 -20.15
CA GLU A 228 30.07 -0.91 -19.71
C GLU A 228 30.87 -2.18 -19.37
N GLU A 229 32.09 -2.28 -19.85
CA GLU A 229 32.98 -3.46 -19.65
C GLU A 229 33.17 -3.80 -18.16
N GLY A 230 33.25 -2.78 -17.29
CA GLY A 230 33.37 -2.95 -15.85
C GLY A 230 32.14 -3.64 -15.22
N ASP A 231 30.96 -3.31 -15.68
CA ASP A 231 29.70 -3.88 -15.16
C ASP A 231 29.53 -5.33 -15.62
N ALA A 232 29.93 -5.64 -16.86
CA ALA A 232 29.91 -7.03 -17.35
C ALA A 232 30.89 -7.92 -16.55
N ALA A 233 32.07 -7.43 -16.22
CA ALA A 233 33.04 -8.15 -15.38
C ALA A 233 32.52 -8.34 -13.95
N PHE A 234 31.86 -7.32 -13.38
CA PHE A 234 31.23 -7.40 -12.06
C PHE A 234 30.11 -8.44 -12.03
N ARG A 235 29.22 -8.43 -13.02
CA ARG A 235 28.14 -9.44 -13.13
C ARG A 235 28.70 -10.86 -13.21
N GLN A 236 29.72 -11.08 -14.02
CA GLN A 236 30.36 -12.40 -14.12
C GLN A 236 31.03 -12.84 -12.81
N MET A 237 31.67 -11.89 -12.12
CA MET A 237 32.29 -12.18 -10.82
C MET A 237 31.22 -12.62 -9.79
N ILE A 238 30.10 -11.89 -9.69
CA ILE A 238 29.01 -12.23 -8.77
C ILE A 238 28.39 -13.58 -9.16
N ALA A 239 28.09 -13.79 -10.45
CA ALA A 239 27.51 -15.06 -10.94
C ALA A 239 28.41 -16.27 -10.63
N LYS A 240 29.73 -16.12 -10.73
CA LYS A 240 30.70 -17.18 -10.41
C LYS A 240 30.86 -17.35 -8.90
N SER A 241 31.08 -16.26 -8.17
CA SER A 241 31.36 -16.31 -6.71
C SER A 241 30.12 -16.67 -5.88
N CYS A 242 28.92 -16.45 -6.43
CA CYS A 242 27.65 -16.72 -5.79
C CYS A 242 26.79 -17.69 -6.62
N ALA A 243 27.41 -18.65 -7.32
CA ALA A 243 26.78 -19.49 -8.37
C ALA A 243 25.45 -20.12 -7.93
N ARG A 244 25.38 -20.61 -6.68
CA ARG A 244 24.13 -21.20 -6.16
C ARG A 244 23.03 -20.16 -6.01
N HIS A 245 23.34 -19.00 -5.47
CA HIS A 245 22.36 -17.91 -5.28
C HIS A 245 21.94 -17.32 -6.62
N TYR A 246 22.85 -17.24 -7.58
CA TYR A 246 22.56 -16.83 -8.94
C TYR A 246 21.60 -17.83 -9.62
N LYS A 247 21.80 -19.13 -9.41
CA LYS A 247 20.86 -20.16 -9.89
C LYS A 247 19.46 -20.01 -9.25
N CYS A 248 19.39 -19.67 -7.97
CA CYS A 248 18.12 -19.37 -7.34
C CYS A 248 17.46 -18.12 -7.96
N ALA A 249 18.22 -17.06 -8.22
CA ALA A 249 17.72 -15.87 -8.90
C ALA A 249 17.19 -16.17 -10.31
N GLN A 250 17.82 -17.11 -11.04
CA GLN A 250 17.32 -17.59 -12.32
C GLN A 250 15.98 -18.34 -12.18
N CYS A 251 15.80 -19.15 -11.12
CA CYS A 251 14.50 -19.78 -10.84
C CYS A 251 13.42 -18.75 -10.55
N VAL A 252 13.75 -17.69 -9.83
CA VAL A 252 12.84 -16.54 -9.61
C VAL A 252 12.49 -15.87 -10.95
N ALA A 253 13.49 -15.63 -11.82
CA ALA A 253 13.24 -15.03 -13.13
C ALA A 253 12.33 -15.90 -14.01
N GLU A 254 12.50 -17.22 -13.96
CA GLU A 254 11.63 -18.15 -14.67
C GLU A 254 10.19 -18.14 -14.12
N TYR A 255 10.03 -18.10 -12.80
CA TYR A 255 8.72 -17.90 -12.16
C TYR A 255 8.06 -16.60 -12.62
N VAL A 256 8.78 -15.48 -12.59
CA VAL A 256 8.26 -14.18 -13.03
C VAL A 256 7.85 -14.22 -14.50
N LYS A 257 8.68 -14.80 -15.36
CA LYS A 257 8.38 -14.95 -16.80
C LYS A 257 7.12 -15.79 -17.04
N ASN A 258 6.98 -16.90 -16.34
CA ASN A 258 5.88 -17.85 -16.57
C ASN A 258 4.56 -17.34 -15.97
N THR A 259 4.61 -16.68 -14.81
CA THR A 259 3.41 -16.26 -14.08
C THR A 259 2.96 -14.84 -14.44
N TRP A 260 3.91 -13.94 -14.64
CA TRP A 260 3.66 -12.50 -14.84
C TRP A 260 3.99 -12.02 -16.26
N HIS A 261 4.52 -12.89 -17.13
CA HIS A 261 4.91 -12.59 -18.52
C HIS A 261 5.89 -11.41 -18.64
N LYS A 262 6.73 -11.21 -17.61
CA LYS A 262 7.76 -10.18 -17.56
C LYS A 262 9.15 -10.82 -17.55
N GLN A 263 10.11 -10.17 -18.22
CA GLN A 263 11.51 -10.62 -18.23
C GLN A 263 12.34 -9.75 -17.32
N LEU A 264 13.22 -10.37 -16.55
CA LEU A 264 14.17 -9.63 -15.70
C LEU A 264 15.41 -9.24 -16.48
N SER A 265 15.95 -8.06 -16.20
CA SER A 265 17.27 -7.65 -16.68
C SER A 265 18.37 -8.42 -15.96
N GLN A 266 19.60 -8.39 -16.52
CA GLN A 266 20.77 -8.97 -15.85
C GLN A 266 21.07 -8.26 -14.53
N GLU A 267 20.85 -6.96 -14.45
CA GLU A 267 21.04 -6.17 -13.23
C GLU A 267 20.06 -6.61 -12.13
N GLU A 268 18.81 -6.91 -12.45
CA GLU A 268 17.85 -7.44 -11.47
C GLU A 268 18.23 -8.83 -11.00
N LEU A 269 18.80 -9.68 -11.86
CA LEU A 269 19.33 -10.98 -11.47
C LEU A 269 20.49 -10.87 -10.47
N ILE A 270 21.40 -9.93 -10.69
CA ILE A 270 22.51 -9.65 -9.75
C ILE A 270 21.99 -9.07 -8.45
N TYR A 271 21.04 -8.14 -8.52
CA TYR A 271 20.37 -7.59 -7.35
C TYR A 271 19.77 -8.71 -6.48
N LEU A 272 18.97 -9.58 -7.06
CA LEU A 272 18.37 -10.73 -6.36
C LEU A 272 19.45 -11.66 -5.81
N THR A 273 20.51 -11.96 -6.57
CA THR A 273 21.61 -12.83 -6.15
C THR A 273 22.28 -12.35 -4.86
N ILE A 274 22.55 -11.04 -4.77
CA ILE A 274 23.18 -10.44 -3.59
C ILE A 274 22.26 -10.56 -2.37
N HIS A 275 20.97 -10.31 -2.54
CA HIS A 275 20.01 -10.39 -1.42
C HIS A 275 19.74 -11.83 -1.01
N LEU A 276 19.67 -12.78 -1.95
CA LEU A 276 19.56 -14.21 -1.67
C LEU A 276 20.78 -14.73 -0.90
N LYS A 277 22.00 -14.29 -1.24
CA LYS A 277 23.20 -14.64 -0.49
C LYS A 277 23.13 -14.18 0.97
N ARG A 278 22.58 -12.98 1.21
CA ARG A 278 22.47 -12.44 2.57
C ARG A 278 21.44 -13.20 3.40
N VAL A 279 20.25 -13.42 2.86
CA VAL A 279 19.16 -14.09 3.60
C VAL A 279 19.47 -15.58 3.83
N SER A 280 20.15 -16.25 2.88
CA SER A 280 20.50 -17.67 3.03
C SER A 280 21.59 -17.94 4.07
N GLY A 281 22.33 -16.90 4.51
CA GLY A 281 23.28 -17.02 5.62
C GLY A 281 22.63 -17.26 6.98
N ASP A 282 21.33 -16.95 7.11
CA ASP A 282 20.57 -17.11 8.36
C ASP A 282 19.63 -18.34 8.33
N LEU A 283 19.86 -19.30 7.41
CA LEU A 283 19.10 -20.54 7.36
C LEU A 283 19.29 -21.35 8.64
N LYS A 284 18.20 -21.65 9.33
CA LYS A 284 18.20 -22.58 10.47
C LYS A 284 18.29 -24.01 9.93
N THR A 285 19.40 -24.67 10.15
CA THR A 285 19.54 -26.11 9.91
C THR A 285 18.49 -26.85 10.72
N SER A 286 17.74 -27.71 10.07
CA SER A 286 16.83 -28.63 10.78
C SER A 286 17.74 -29.58 11.60
N GLU A 287 17.89 -29.32 12.90
CA GLU A 287 18.42 -30.32 13.79
C GLU A 287 17.47 -31.53 13.71
N HIS A 288 18.02 -32.63 13.27
CA HIS A 288 17.31 -33.93 13.25
C HIS A 288 16.79 -34.19 14.67
N ARG A 289 15.47 -34.19 14.82
CA ARG A 289 14.79 -34.93 15.88
C ARG A 289 14.42 -36.30 15.37
#